data_b7307cec55b1af28211259252027626b
#
_entry.id   b7307cec55b1af28211259252027626b
#
_cell.length_a   1.000
_cell.length_b   1.000
_cell.length_c   1.000
_cell.angle_alpha   90.00
_cell.angle_beta   90.00
_cell.angle_gamma   90.00
#
_symmetry.space_group_name_H-M   'P 1'
#
loop_
_entity.id
_entity.type
_entity.pdbx_description
1 polymer ?
#
loop_
_entity_poly.entity_id
_entity_poly.type
_entity_poly.pdbx_seq_one_letter_code
_entity_poly.pdbx_strand_id
1 'polypeptide(L)'
;EDYGLMDSLIKTDGVGFPFLNLHAGGSAFPAPEETVKNRQHFVYQEGKHVFKFAVTNMADIAAEVIERNSLKSEDINWFVPHQANLRIIDAAVNRINVPYERVVINIDKFGNTSGVSLPLCLWDCEKRFKKGDNIILAAFGGGLTWAGTLIKF
;
A
#
# COMPACT_ATOMS: atom_id res chain seq x y z
N GLU A 1 10.61 22.93 -6.90
CA GLU A 1 9.41 22.78 -7.75
C GLU A 1 8.20 22.63 -6.82
N ASP A 2 7.09 23.30 -7.19
CA ASP A 2 5.89 23.35 -6.32
C ASP A 2 4.92 22.18 -6.59
N TYR A 3 5.28 21.24 -7.46
CA TYR A 3 4.44 20.12 -7.92
C TYR A 3 5.26 18.85 -8.14
N GLY A 4 4.59 17.69 -8.14
CA GLY A 4 5.18 16.38 -8.33
C GLY A 4 5.39 15.63 -7.02
N LEU A 5 6.45 14.82 -6.96
CA LEU A 5 6.81 14.05 -5.77
C LEU A 5 7.41 15.00 -4.70
N MET A 6 6.71 15.19 -3.60
CA MET A 6 7.10 16.09 -2.52
C MET A 6 7.90 15.38 -1.43
N ASP A 7 7.42 14.22 -0.98
CA ASP A 7 8.08 13.41 0.06
C ASP A 7 7.76 11.94 -0.15
N SER A 8 8.67 11.07 0.27
CA SER A 8 8.48 9.63 0.25
C SER A 8 9.19 8.97 1.42
N LEU A 9 8.52 8.03 2.06
CA LEU A 9 9.04 7.28 3.19
C LEU A 9 8.85 5.79 2.93
N ILE A 10 9.93 5.02 3.05
CA ILE A 10 9.93 3.57 2.86
C ILE A 10 10.50 2.92 4.09
N LYS A 11 9.81 1.90 4.60
CA LYS A 11 10.24 1.10 5.75
C LYS A 11 10.18 -0.38 5.43
N THR A 12 11.05 -1.16 6.05
CA THR A 12 11.12 -2.61 5.88
C THR A 12 11.35 -3.28 7.23
N ASP A 13 10.68 -4.40 7.44
CA ASP A 13 10.89 -5.29 8.58
C ASP A 13 10.98 -6.75 8.11
N GLY A 14 12.18 -7.29 8.05
CA GLY A 14 12.46 -8.66 7.62
C GLY A 14 11.92 -9.75 8.57
N VAL A 15 11.56 -9.41 9.81
CA VAL A 15 10.91 -10.34 10.76
C VAL A 15 9.58 -10.83 10.20
N GLY A 16 8.93 -10.06 9.35
CA GLY A 16 7.68 -10.44 8.69
C GLY A 16 7.81 -11.42 7.51
N PHE A 17 9.02 -11.73 7.07
CA PHE A 17 9.24 -12.62 5.91
C PHE A 17 8.50 -13.97 6.00
N PRO A 18 8.44 -14.67 7.16
CA PRO A 18 7.73 -15.95 7.25
C PRO A 18 6.22 -15.86 6.97
N PHE A 19 5.62 -14.68 7.07
CA PHE A 19 4.17 -14.49 6.96
C PHE A 19 3.69 -14.14 5.55
N LEU A 20 4.59 -13.66 4.68
CA LEU A 20 4.27 -13.34 3.29
C LEU A 20 5.50 -13.54 2.41
N ASN A 21 5.58 -14.68 1.73
CA ASN A 21 6.74 -15.02 0.93
C ASN A 21 6.44 -16.04 -0.17
N LEU A 22 7.47 -16.37 -0.93
CA LEU A 22 7.55 -17.51 -1.83
C LEU A 22 8.55 -18.50 -1.25
N HIS A 23 8.10 -19.68 -0.82
CA HIS A 23 8.99 -20.64 -0.16
C HIS A 23 10.05 -21.23 -1.10
N ALA A 24 9.73 -21.43 -2.38
CA ALA A 24 10.66 -21.94 -3.38
C ALA A 24 10.52 -21.22 -4.72
N GLY A 25 11.58 -21.23 -5.51
CA GLY A 25 11.63 -20.57 -6.82
C GLY A 25 12.62 -19.39 -6.88
N GLY A 26 13.22 -19.03 -5.72
CA GLY A 26 14.27 -18.04 -5.64
C GLY A 26 15.67 -18.65 -5.65
N SER A 27 16.70 -17.80 -5.65
CA SER A 27 18.12 -18.24 -5.66
C SER A 27 18.52 -18.98 -4.39
N ALA A 28 17.95 -18.60 -3.23
CA ALA A 28 18.23 -19.27 -1.95
C ALA A 28 17.61 -20.67 -1.87
N PHE A 29 16.46 -20.88 -2.49
CA PHE A 29 15.77 -22.15 -2.53
C PHE A 29 15.13 -22.33 -3.92
N PRO A 30 15.88 -22.87 -4.89
CA PRO A 30 15.39 -23.15 -6.24
C PRO A 30 14.15 -24.05 -6.23
N ALA A 31 13.49 -24.20 -7.37
CA ALA A 31 12.27 -24.98 -7.50
C ALA A 31 12.54 -26.36 -8.14
N PRO A 32 13.16 -27.34 -7.45
CA PRO A 32 13.26 -28.71 -7.93
C PRO A 32 11.88 -29.37 -7.96
N GLU A 33 11.77 -30.52 -8.62
CA GLU A 33 10.52 -31.23 -8.82
C GLU A 33 9.71 -31.44 -7.52
N GLU A 34 10.38 -31.74 -6.43
CA GLU A 34 9.77 -31.94 -5.11
C GLU A 34 9.05 -30.70 -4.60
N THR A 35 9.67 -29.51 -4.71
CA THR A 35 9.06 -28.26 -4.24
C THR A 35 7.87 -27.87 -5.11
N VAL A 36 7.91 -28.19 -6.40
CA VAL A 36 6.78 -27.99 -7.31
C VAL A 36 5.62 -28.92 -6.94
N LYS A 37 5.89 -30.22 -6.69
CA LYS A 37 4.88 -31.19 -6.20
C LYS A 37 4.26 -30.73 -4.89
N ASN A 38 5.04 -30.17 -3.97
CA ASN A 38 4.61 -29.66 -2.68
C ASN A 38 4.01 -28.25 -2.77
N ARG A 39 3.86 -27.68 -3.97
CA ARG A 39 3.25 -26.37 -4.23
C ARG A 39 3.96 -25.19 -3.56
N GLN A 40 5.23 -25.30 -3.24
CA GLN A 40 6.01 -24.28 -2.53
C GLN A 40 6.38 -23.08 -3.42
N HIS A 41 6.11 -23.16 -4.72
CA HIS A 41 6.27 -22.07 -5.69
C HIS A 41 5.06 -21.12 -5.76
N PHE A 42 4.04 -21.34 -4.95
CA PHE A 42 2.93 -20.40 -4.79
C PHE A 42 3.22 -19.40 -3.67
N VAL A 43 2.63 -18.20 -3.79
CA VAL A 43 2.68 -17.19 -2.73
C VAL A 43 2.04 -17.77 -1.48
N TYR A 44 2.80 -17.80 -0.39
CA TYR A 44 2.31 -18.12 0.94
C TYR A 44 1.94 -16.83 1.67
N GLN A 45 0.77 -16.83 2.30
CA GLN A 45 0.30 -15.72 3.11
C GLN A 45 -0.38 -16.21 4.38
N GLU A 46 0.15 -15.82 5.54
CA GLU A 46 -0.55 -15.99 6.81
C GLU A 46 -1.47 -14.79 7.06
N GLY A 47 -2.70 -14.91 6.60
CA GLY A 47 -3.64 -13.81 6.46
C GLY A 47 -3.85 -12.98 7.74
N LYS A 48 -3.87 -13.60 8.93
CA LYS A 48 -4.09 -12.89 10.20
C LYS A 48 -2.94 -11.95 10.55
N HIS A 49 -1.69 -12.42 10.44
CA HIS A 49 -0.50 -11.61 10.74
C HIS A 49 -0.31 -10.51 9.69
N VAL A 50 -0.41 -10.87 8.41
CA VAL A 50 -0.29 -9.91 7.30
C VAL A 50 -1.35 -8.83 7.41
N PHE A 51 -2.61 -9.18 7.72
CA PHE A 51 -3.70 -8.22 7.91
C PHE A 51 -3.40 -7.23 9.04
N LYS A 52 -3.03 -7.74 10.24
CA LYS A 52 -2.73 -6.89 11.40
C LYS A 52 -1.57 -5.92 11.08
N PHE A 53 -0.53 -6.43 10.45
CA PHE A 53 0.64 -5.65 10.09
C PHE A 53 0.32 -4.58 9.05
N ALA A 54 -0.44 -4.94 8.01
CA ALA A 54 -0.87 -4.03 6.96
C ALA A 54 -1.72 -2.87 7.50
N VAL A 55 -2.72 -3.19 8.34
CA VAL A 55 -3.59 -2.18 8.97
C VAL A 55 -2.78 -1.17 9.76
N THR A 56 -1.85 -1.63 10.58
CA THR A 56 -1.05 -0.73 11.42
C THR A 56 -0.08 0.10 10.58
N ASN A 57 0.75 -0.57 9.78
CA ASN A 57 1.89 0.09 9.15
C ASN A 57 1.50 0.95 7.93
N MET A 58 0.47 0.57 7.18
CA MET A 58 -0.02 1.39 6.07
C MET A 58 -0.67 2.69 6.59
N ALA A 59 -1.40 2.59 7.69
CA ALA A 59 -2.01 3.75 8.34
C ALA A 59 -0.96 4.67 8.97
N ASP A 60 -0.01 4.09 9.72
CA ASP A 60 1.02 4.86 10.43
C ASP A 60 1.96 5.56 9.44
N ILE A 61 2.34 4.93 8.32
CA ILE A 61 3.22 5.57 7.33
C ILE A 61 2.51 6.71 6.59
N ALA A 62 1.22 6.57 6.32
CA ALA A 62 0.43 7.66 5.74
C ALA A 62 0.36 8.86 6.71
N ALA A 63 0.08 8.60 7.99
CA ALA A 63 0.05 9.64 9.02
C ALA A 63 1.43 10.32 9.17
N GLU A 64 2.51 9.54 9.17
CA GLU A 64 3.88 10.06 9.29
C GLU A 64 4.26 10.97 8.10
N VAL A 65 3.88 10.61 6.88
CA VAL A 65 4.13 11.46 5.70
C VAL A 65 3.34 12.77 5.80
N ILE A 66 2.08 12.73 6.28
CA ILE A 66 1.26 13.92 6.50
C ILE A 66 1.94 14.83 7.52
N GLU A 67 2.33 14.29 8.69
CA GLU A 67 2.96 15.04 9.77
C GLU A 67 4.31 15.64 9.36
N ARG A 68 5.17 14.89 8.69
CA ARG A 68 6.49 15.35 8.20
C ARG A 68 6.42 16.56 7.27
N ASN A 69 5.32 16.67 6.53
CA ASN A 69 5.08 17.76 5.61
C ASN A 69 4.27 18.92 6.24
N SER A 70 4.08 18.89 7.58
CA SER A 70 3.31 19.89 8.32
C SER A 70 1.87 20.04 7.79
N LEU A 71 1.32 18.97 7.22
CA LEU A 71 -0.05 18.90 6.75
C LEU A 71 -0.97 18.35 7.85
N LYS A 72 -2.26 18.67 7.73
CA LYS A 72 -3.33 18.09 8.51
C LYS A 72 -4.23 17.23 7.62
N SER A 73 -5.09 16.41 8.21
CA SER A 73 -6.05 15.58 7.46
C SER A 73 -6.94 16.40 6.52
N GLU A 74 -7.28 17.62 6.90
CA GLU A 74 -8.09 18.56 6.12
C GLU A 74 -7.38 19.05 4.84
N ASP A 75 -6.03 19.09 4.85
CA ASP A 75 -5.19 19.50 3.71
C ASP A 75 -5.04 18.39 2.67
N ILE A 76 -5.45 17.15 2.99
CA ILE A 76 -5.36 16.00 2.09
C ILE A 76 -6.60 15.98 1.19
N ASN A 77 -6.36 16.19 -0.10
CA ASN A 77 -7.42 16.16 -1.10
C ASN A 77 -7.77 14.72 -1.48
N TRP A 78 -6.77 13.83 -1.56
CA TRP A 78 -6.95 12.44 -1.95
C TRP A 78 -6.06 11.50 -1.15
N PHE A 79 -6.64 10.39 -0.70
CA PHE A 79 -5.92 9.24 -0.19
C PHE A 79 -6.05 8.07 -1.16
N VAL A 80 -4.92 7.57 -1.64
CA VAL A 80 -4.82 6.47 -2.61
C VAL A 80 -4.07 5.31 -1.96
N PRO A 81 -4.77 4.43 -1.23
CA PRO A 81 -4.18 3.25 -0.63
C PRO A 81 -4.00 2.11 -1.63
N HIS A 82 -3.01 1.24 -1.39
CA HIS A 82 -2.92 -0.05 -2.06
C HIS A 82 -4.23 -0.84 -1.92
N GLN A 83 -4.73 -1.36 -3.03
CA GLN A 83 -6.01 -2.05 -3.12
C GLN A 83 -5.88 -3.54 -2.74
N ALA A 84 -5.41 -3.81 -1.50
CA ALA A 84 -5.21 -5.18 -1.02
C ALA A 84 -6.50 -5.82 -0.49
N ASN A 85 -7.23 -5.07 0.34
CA ASN A 85 -8.43 -5.52 1.03
C ASN A 85 -9.18 -4.28 1.57
N LEU A 86 -10.49 -4.19 1.34
CA LEU A 86 -11.30 -3.05 1.76
C LEU A 86 -11.19 -2.79 3.28
N ARG A 87 -11.15 -3.82 4.11
CA ARG A 87 -11.01 -3.67 5.57
C ARG A 87 -9.69 -3.04 5.99
N ILE A 88 -8.60 -3.25 5.23
CA ILE A 88 -7.31 -2.58 5.46
C ILE A 88 -7.43 -1.12 5.10
N ILE A 89 -8.07 -0.81 3.99
CA ILE A 89 -8.31 0.56 3.53
C ILE A 89 -9.13 1.32 4.58
N ASP A 90 -10.24 0.75 5.04
CA ASP A 90 -11.11 1.36 6.06
C ASP A 90 -10.35 1.67 7.36
N ALA A 91 -9.51 0.74 7.81
CA ALA A 91 -8.72 0.95 9.00
C ALA A 91 -7.67 2.07 8.84
N ALA A 92 -7.02 2.17 7.68
CA ALA A 92 -6.10 3.25 7.36
C ALA A 92 -6.82 4.61 7.30
N VAL A 93 -7.97 4.67 6.63
CA VAL A 93 -8.81 5.88 6.52
C VAL A 93 -9.20 6.40 7.91
N ASN A 94 -9.69 5.51 8.78
CA ASN A 94 -10.05 5.87 10.15
C ASN A 94 -8.86 6.41 10.95
N ARG A 95 -7.67 5.88 10.73
CA ARG A 95 -6.44 6.30 11.43
C ARG A 95 -5.97 7.69 11.02
N ILE A 96 -5.98 7.99 9.71
CA ILE A 96 -5.53 9.30 9.19
C ILE A 96 -6.65 10.35 9.19
N ASN A 97 -7.88 9.93 9.50
CA ASN A 97 -9.06 10.79 9.61
C ASN A 97 -9.32 11.63 8.34
N VAL A 98 -9.13 11.04 7.17
CA VAL A 98 -9.50 11.66 5.88
C VAL A 98 -10.94 11.26 5.53
N PRO A 99 -11.78 12.21 5.07
CA PRO A 99 -13.14 11.91 4.65
C PRO A 99 -13.20 10.81 3.57
N TYR A 100 -14.13 9.87 3.71
CA TYR A 100 -14.20 8.68 2.84
C TYR A 100 -14.40 9.01 1.36
N GLU A 101 -15.09 10.10 1.05
CA GLU A 101 -15.26 10.63 -0.32
C GLU A 101 -13.96 11.09 -0.99
N ARG A 102 -12.91 11.30 -0.21
CA ARG A 102 -11.54 11.61 -0.68
C ARG A 102 -10.66 10.37 -0.80
N VAL A 103 -11.20 9.19 -0.55
CA VAL A 103 -10.46 7.93 -0.68
C VAL A 103 -10.71 7.34 -2.06
N VAL A 104 -9.64 6.96 -2.74
CA VAL A 104 -9.75 6.25 -4.02
C VAL A 104 -9.87 4.77 -3.75
N ILE A 105 -10.98 4.18 -4.17
CA ILE A 105 -11.29 2.75 -4.04
C ILE A 105 -11.73 2.24 -5.40
N ASN A 106 -11.06 1.21 -5.91
CA ASN A 106 -11.41 0.53 -7.16
C ASN A 106 -11.15 -0.99 -7.11
N ILE A 107 -10.96 -1.51 -5.89
CA ILE A 107 -10.77 -2.94 -5.65
C ILE A 107 -11.96 -3.78 -6.11
N ASP A 108 -13.16 -3.23 -6.08
CA ASP A 108 -14.38 -3.87 -6.59
C ASP A 108 -14.35 -4.08 -8.11
N LYS A 109 -13.64 -3.21 -8.84
CA LYS A 109 -13.49 -3.30 -10.30
C LYS A 109 -12.34 -4.19 -10.73
N PHE A 110 -11.19 -4.09 -10.05
CA PHE A 110 -9.93 -4.67 -10.51
C PHE A 110 -9.33 -5.71 -9.58
N GLY A 111 -9.84 -5.85 -8.36
CA GLY A 111 -9.26 -6.71 -7.34
C GLY A 111 -7.90 -6.20 -6.85
N ASN A 112 -7.14 -7.10 -6.22
CA ASN A 112 -5.76 -6.80 -5.82
C ASN A 112 -4.81 -7.03 -7.00
N THR A 113 -4.38 -5.96 -7.64
CA THR A 113 -3.45 -5.96 -8.78
C THR A 113 -1.99 -5.75 -8.35
N SER A 114 -1.65 -6.10 -7.08
CA SER A 114 -0.29 -5.94 -6.53
C SER A 114 0.24 -4.50 -6.67
N GLY A 115 1.48 -4.31 -7.14
CA GLY A 115 2.10 -2.98 -7.28
C GLY A 115 1.40 -2.06 -8.29
N VAL A 116 0.59 -2.60 -9.20
CA VAL A 116 -0.17 -1.81 -10.20
C VAL A 116 -1.40 -1.13 -9.59
N SER A 117 -1.82 -1.52 -8.39
CA SER A 117 -3.03 -0.98 -7.77
C SER A 117 -2.98 0.55 -7.59
N LEU A 118 -1.84 1.11 -7.19
CA LEU A 118 -1.69 2.56 -7.02
C LEU A 118 -1.76 3.32 -8.36
N PRO A 119 -0.93 3.00 -9.38
CA PRO A 119 -1.04 3.67 -10.68
C PRO A 119 -2.41 3.47 -11.34
N LEU A 120 -3.06 2.31 -11.13
CA LEU A 120 -4.39 2.07 -11.64
C LEU A 120 -5.45 2.94 -10.95
N CYS A 121 -5.33 3.18 -9.64
CA CYS A 121 -6.16 4.15 -8.92
C CYS A 121 -5.94 5.58 -9.43
N LEU A 122 -4.70 5.99 -9.65
CA LEU A 122 -4.39 7.32 -10.18
C LEU A 122 -5.00 7.50 -11.57
N TRP A 123 -4.87 6.52 -12.46
CA TRP A 123 -5.47 6.54 -13.78
C TRP A 123 -7.01 6.57 -13.75
N ASP A 124 -7.65 5.71 -12.93
CA ASP A 124 -9.12 5.62 -12.84
C ASP A 124 -9.75 6.91 -12.30
N CYS A 125 -9.00 7.67 -11.50
CA CYS A 125 -9.45 8.90 -10.86
C CYS A 125 -8.79 10.18 -11.41
N GLU A 126 -7.98 10.13 -12.45
CA GLU A 126 -7.21 11.26 -12.99
C GLU A 126 -8.06 12.52 -13.18
N LYS A 127 -9.26 12.37 -13.75
CA LYS A 127 -10.19 13.49 -14.00
C LYS A 127 -10.76 14.16 -12.74
N ARG A 128 -10.61 13.54 -11.57
CA ARG A 128 -11.07 14.07 -10.29
C ARG A 128 -10.01 14.96 -9.63
N PHE A 129 -8.74 14.75 -9.96
CA PHE A 129 -7.62 15.48 -9.39
C PHE A 129 -7.54 16.88 -9.98
N LYS A 130 -7.15 17.84 -9.15
CA LYS A 130 -7.01 19.24 -9.55
C LYS A 130 -5.61 19.71 -9.25
N LYS A 131 -5.13 20.65 -10.06
CA LYS A 131 -3.84 21.29 -9.83
C LYS A 131 -3.76 21.86 -8.40
N GLY A 132 -2.74 21.45 -7.67
CA GLY A 132 -2.50 21.83 -6.28
C GLY A 132 -3.04 20.81 -5.26
N ASP A 133 -3.74 19.76 -5.67
CA ASP A 133 -4.21 18.71 -4.75
C ASP A 133 -3.03 17.99 -4.07
N ASN A 134 -3.13 17.82 -2.76
CA ASN A 134 -2.25 16.95 -1.99
C ASN A 134 -2.81 15.52 -2.02
N ILE A 135 -2.05 14.60 -2.60
CA ILE A 135 -2.41 13.19 -2.76
C ILE A 135 -1.45 12.36 -1.91
N ILE A 136 -1.99 11.63 -0.94
CA ILE A 136 -1.23 10.65 -0.16
C ILE A 136 -1.40 9.27 -0.77
N LEU A 137 -0.29 8.65 -1.15
CA LEU A 137 -0.22 7.24 -1.52
C LEU A 137 0.27 6.43 -0.33
N ALA A 138 -0.29 5.25 -0.10
CA ALA A 138 0.22 4.31 0.91
C ALA A 138 0.11 2.87 0.43
N ALA A 139 1.17 2.10 0.61
CA ALA A 139 1.23 0.70 0.21
C ALA A 139 1.94 -0.16 1.25
N PHE A 140 1.67 -1.45 1.16
CA PHE A 140 2.24 -2.50 1.99
C PHE A 140 2.40 -3.77 1.14
N GLY A 141 3.45 -4.53 1.39
CA GLY A 141 3.73 -5.76 0.65
C GLY A 141 4.73 -6.69 1.32
N GLY A 142 5.13 -7.71 0.55
CA GLY A 142 6.14 -8.68 1.00
C GLY A 142 7.46 -8.02 1.38
N GLY A 143 8.10 -8.62 2.38
CA GLY A 143 9.33 -8.11 2.96
C GLY A 143 9.37 -8.36 4.48
N LEU A 144 8.49 -7.84 5.33
CA LEU A 144 7.43 -6.88 4.99
C LEU A 144 7.99 -5.50 4.66
N THR A 145 7.43 -4.85 3.68
CA THR A 145 7.82 -3.49 3.29
C THR A 145 6.58 -2.63 3.14
N TRP A 146 6.65 -1.38 3.59
CA TRP A 146 5.57 -0.42 3.44
C TRP A 146 6.10 0.96 3.09
N ALA A 147 5.30 1.72 2.39
CA ALA A 147 5.69 3.05 1.93
C ALA A 147 4.51 4.02 1.96
N GLY A 148 4.85 5.28 2.21
CA GLY A 148 3.96 6.41 2.06
C GLY A 148 4.60 7.48 1.19
N THR A 149 3.80 8.18 0.41
CA THR A 149 4.29 9.21 -0.53
C THR A 149 3.30 10.36 -0.60
N LEU A 150 3.80 11.58 -0.56
CA LEU A 150 3.03 12.79 -0.86
C LEU A 150 3.34 13.23 -2.29
N ILE A 151 2.28 13.39 -3.07
CA ILE A 151 2.32 14.02 -4.39
C ILE A 151 1.51 15.32 -4.34
N LYS A 152 2.04 16.37 -4.93
CA LYS A 152 1.28 17.57 -5.26
C LYS A 152 0.97 17.58 -6.75
N PHE A 153 -0.32 17.47 -7.07
CA PHE A 153 -0.81 17.30 -8.43
C PHE A 153 -0.80 18.58 -9.25
#